data_13b9a5ac554093159453c623d68462e9
#
_entry.id   13b9a5ac554093159453c623d68462e9
#
_cell.length_a   1.000
_cell.length_b   1.000
_cell.length_c   1.000
_cell.angle_alpha   90.00
_cell.angle_beta   90.00
_cell.angle_gamma   90.00
#
_symmetry.space_group_name_H-M   'P 1'
#
loop_
_entity.id
_entity.type
_entity.pdbx_description
1 polymer ?
#
loop_
_entity_poly.entity_id
_entity_poly.type
_entity_poly.pdbx_seq_one_letter_code
_entity_poly.pdbx_strand_id
1 'polypeptide(L)'
;MANLKELSKNAERVTGGHRLCAGCGAGVVARQTLIAAENMPVVVVSATGCLEVSTSVFPYTSWKTPFFHSAFENSAATCSGVEAAYKSLVRQGKIKDEPIRFIAFGGDGGTYDIGLQSLSGAMERGHRMLYVCYNNEAYMNTGIQRSSATPQGASATTSPVGKVKQG
;
A
#
# COMPACT_ATOMS: atom_id res chain seq x y z
N MET A 1 24.96 -3.03 3.86
CA MET A 1 23.95 -2.96 2.76
C MET A 1 23.21 -4.27 2.72
N ALA A 2 21.88 -4.22 2.56
CA ALA A 2 21.10 -5.43 2.42
C ALA A 2 21.56 -6.25 1.22
N ASN A 3 21.81 -7.54 1.42
CA ASN A 3 22.22 -8.44 0.37
C ASN A 3 20.98 -9.21 -0.13
N LEU A 4 20.62 -9.03 -1.40
CA LEU A 4 19.45 -9.69 -1.99
C LEU A 4 19.49 -11.22 -1.84
N LYS A 5 20.66 -11.84 -1.89
CA LYS A 5 20.84 -13.29 -1.68
C LYS A 5 20.46 -13.69 -0.24
N GLU A 6 20.77 -12.88 0.74
CA GLU A 6 20.36 -13.13 2.13
C GLU A 6 18.88 -12.84 2.34
N LEU A 7 18.38 -11.73 1.81
CA LEU A 7 16.96 -11.35 1.89
C LEU A 7 16.05 -12.39 1.22
N SER A 8 16.49 -13.02 0.12
CA SER A 8 15.71 -14.06 -0.57
C SER A 8 15.50 -15.35 0.25
N LYS A 9 16.21 -15.53 1.35
CA LYS A 9 16.01 -16.64 2.29
C LYS A 9 14.87 -16.37 3.29
N ASN A 10 14.40 -15.14 3.39
CA ASN A 10 13.31 -14.78 4.29
C ASN A 10 12.00 -15.41 3.81
N ALA A 11 11.12 -15.71 4.76
CA ALA A 11 9.83 -16.32 4.46
C ALA A 11 8.96 -15.37 3.60
N GLU A 12 8.35 -15.91 2.55
CA GLU A 12 7.40 -15.18 1.71
C GLU A 12 6.13 -14.85 2.51
N ARG A 13 5.74 -13.58 2.47
CA ARG A 13 4.56 -13.05 3.17
C ARG A 13 3.40 -12.69 2.24
N VAL A 14 3.63 -12.79 0.93
CA VAL A 14 2.61 -12.76 -0.11
C VAL A 14 2.70 -14.05 -0.90
N THR A 15 1.59 -14.77 -1.02
CA THR A 15 1.54 -16.02 -1.79
C THR A 15 1.40 -15.73 -3.28
N GLY A 16 1.87 -16.66 -4.11
CA GLY A 16 1.48 -16.73 -5.52
C GLY A 16 -0.03 -17.00 -5.66
N GLY A 17 -0.54 -16.90 -6.88
CA GLY A 17 -1.96 -17.11 -7.18
C GLY A 17 -2.84 -15.87 -6.99
N HIS A 18 -2.26 -14.71 -6.68
CA HIS A 18 -2.97 -13.43 -6.76
C HIS A 18 -3.37 -13.11 -8.22
N ARG A 19 -4.35 -12.23 -8.39
CA ARG A 19 -4.92 -11.87 -9.70
C ARG A 19 -4.33 -10.59 -10.32
N LEU A 20 -3.15 -10.18 -9.90
CA LEU A 20 -2.42 -9.08 -10.55
C LEU A 20 -2.04 -9.48 -11.98
N CYS A 21 -2.00 -8.49 -12.87
CA CYS A 21 -1.57 -8.70 -14.26
C CYS A 21 -0.17 -9.33 -14.33
N ALA A 22 0.08 -10.16 -15.33
CA ALA A 22 1.39 -10.73 -15.56
C ALA A 22 2.45 -9.62 -15.73
N GLY A 23 3.53 -9.69 -14.96
CA GLY A 23 4.59 -8.68 -14.97
C GLY A 23 4.25 -7.37 -14.22
N CYS A 24 3.13 -7.30 -13.50
CA CYS A 24 2.75 -6.10 -12.74
C CYS A 24 3.77 -5.78 -11.64
N GLY A 25 4.27 -4.54 -11.64
CA GLY A 25 5.22 -4.05 -10.63
C GLY A 25 4.67 -4.01 -9.21
N ALA A 26 3.34 -3.88 -9.03
CA ALA A 26 2.72 -3.82 -7.71
C ALA A 26 2.99 -5.07 -6.86
N GLY A 27 2.91 -6.27 -7.46
CA GLY A 27 3.24 -7.53 -6.79
C GLY A 27 4.71 -7.62 -6.40
N VAL A 28 5.59 -7.15 -7.28
CA VAL A 28 7.04 -7.11 -7.03
C VAL A 28 7.35 -6.16 -5.86
N VAL A 29 6.79 -4.96 -5.88
CA VAL A 29 6.98 -3.95 -4.82
C VAL A 29 6.47 -4.46 -3.48
N ALA A 30 5.26 -5.02 -3.42
CA ALA A 30 4.69 -5.57 -2.19
C ALA A 30 5.58 -6.68 -1.62
N ARG A 31 5.99 -7.62 -2.48
CA ARG A 31 6.87 -8.73 -2.09
C ARG A 31 8.22 -8.23 -1.54
N GLN A 32 8.89 -7.33 -2.26
CA GLN A 32 10.21 -6.81 -1.85
C GLN A 32 10.12 -6.01 -0.55
N THR A 33 9.09 -5.18 -0.38
CA THR A 33 8.84 -4.43 0.86
C THR A 33 8.72 -5.37 2.06
N LEU A 34 7.98 -6.47 1.92
CA LEU A 34 7.77 -7.42 3.01
C LEU A 34 9.00 -8.30 3.30
N ILE A 35 9.78 -8.64 2.28
CA ILE A 35 11.06 -9.34 2.44
C ILE A 35 12.06 -8.45 3.19
N ALA A 36 12.09 -7.15 2.88
CA ALA A 36 12.95 -6.19 3.55
C ALA A 36 12.60 -5.96 5.02
N ALA A 37 11.39 -6.30 5.45
CA ALA A 37 11.02 -6.29 6.87
C ALA A 37 11.64 -7.46 7.65
N GLU A 38 12.34 -8.38 6.98
CA GLU A 38 13.01 -9.54 7.57
C GLU A 38 12.03 -10.37 8.44
N ASN A 39 12.44 -10.73 9.67
CA ASN A 39 11.62 -11.51 10.60
C ASN A 39 10.74 -10.67 11.52
N MET A 40 10.74 -9.32 11.34
CA MET A 40 9.92 -8.45 12.19
C MET A 40 8.43 -8.67 11.94
N PRO A 41 7.58 -8.64 12.97
CA PRO A 41 6.14 -8.59 12.79
C PRO A 41 5.73 -7.40 11.91
N VAL A 42 4.79 -7.64 10.98
CA VAL A 42 4.31 -6.64 10.04
C VAL A 42 2.78 -6.61 10.07
N VAL A 43 2.23 -5.42 10.07
CA VAL A 43 0.80 -5.19 9.82
C VAL A 43 0.69 -4.38 8.53
N VAL A 44 -0.11 -4.86 7.60
CA VAL A 44 -0.32 -4.25 6.29
C VAL A 44 -1.69 -3.62 6.19
N VAL A 45 -1.75 -2.41 5.67
CA VAL A 45 -2.99 -1.73 5.29
C VAL A 45 -2.90 -1.41 3.80
N SER A 46 -3.90 -1.74 3.01
CA SER A 46 -3.95 -1.38 1.60
C SER A 46 -5.20 -0.59 1.27
N ALA A 47 -5.01 0.51 0.54
CA ALA A 47 -6.12 1.23 -0.08
C ALA A 47 -6.79 0.35 -1.15
N THR A 48 -8.09 0.51 -1.35
CA THR A 48 -8.80 -0.08 -2.50
C THR A 48 -8.07 0.25 -3.81
N GLY A 49 -7.82 -0.76 -4.62
CA GLY A 49 -7.11 -0.60 -5.88
C GLY A 49 -6.62 -1.93 -6.43
N CYS A 50 -5.80 -1.90 -7.50
CA CYS A 50 -5.31 -3.12 -8.15
C CYS A 50 -4.66 -4.10 -7.17
N LEU A 51 -3.81 -3.61 -6.26
CA LEU A 51 -3.10 -4.47 -5.32
C LEU A 51 -4.09 -5.15 -4.35
N GLU A 52 -4.99 -4.39 -3.76
CA GLU A 52 -5.95 -4.92 -2.78
C GLU A 52 -6.93 -5.90 -3.47
N VAL A 53 -7.63 -5.46 -4.52
CA VAL A 53 -8.65 -6.27 -5.21
C VAL A 53 -8.08 -7.60 -5.71
N SER A 54 -6.84 -7.59 -6.19
CA SER A 54 -6.21 -8.78 -6.74
C SER A 54 -5.64 -9.75 -5.70
N THR A 55 -5.47 -9.31 -4.46
CA THR A 55 -4.81 -10.10 -3.40
C THR A 55 -5.73 -10.50 -2.26
N SER A 56 -6.97 -9.98 -2.22
CA SER A 56 -7.95 -10.22 -1.16
C SER A 56 -9.32 -10.65 -1.68
N VAL A 57 -9.36 -11.50 -2.70
CA VAL A 57 -10.62 -12.00 -3.28
C VAL A 57 -11.31 -12.96 -2.33
N PHE A 58 -12.45 -12.53 -1.78
CA PHE A 58 -13.23 -13.35 -0.85
C PHE A 58 -13.52 -14.75 -1.41
N PRO A 59 -13.39 -15.83 -0.61
CA PRO A 59 -12.95 -15.87 0.80
C PRO A 59 -11.44 -16.02 1.00
N TYR A 60 -10.64 -15.82 -0.01
CA TYR A 60 -9.20 -16.04 0.00
C TYR A 60 -8.42 -14.75 0.19
N THR A 61 -7.19 -14.88 0.70
CA THR A 61 -6.22 -13.80 0.76
C THR A 61 -4.84 -14.31 0.35
N SER A 62 -4.07 -13.49 -0.35
CA SER A 62 -2.67 -13.76 -0.66
C SER A 62 -1.71 -13.33 0.46
N TRP A 63 -2.20 -12.65 1.47
CA TRP A 63 -1.39 -12.12 2.56
C TRP A 63 -1.21 -13.13 3.68
N LYS A 64 0.03 -13.37 4.08
CA LYS A 64 0.40 -14.18 5.25
C LYS A 64 0.72 -13.32 6.49
N THR A 65 0.31 -12.08 6.46
CA THR A 65 0.45 -11.11 7.55
C THR A 65 -0.93 -10.57 7.91
N PRO A 66 -1.13 -10.01 9.11
CA PRO A 66 -2.30 -9.19 9.38
C PRO A 66 -2.49 -8.15 8.27
N PHE A 67 -3.67 -8.13 7.67
CA PHE A 67 -3.99 -7.31 6.51
C PHE A 67 -5.33 -6.60 6.71
N PHE A 68 -5.35 -5.31 6.42
CA PHE A 68 -6.55 -4.49 6.43
C PHE A 68 -6.81 -3.92 5.04
N HIS A 69 -7.96 -4.23 4.47
CA HIS A 69 -8.50 -3.45 3.35
C HIS A 69 -9.07 -2.15 3.91
N SER A 70 -8.61 -1.03 3.40
CA SER A 70 -9.11 0.30 3.73
C SER A 70 -9.80 0.93 2.52
N ALA A 71 -10.75 1.82 2.77
CA ALA A 71 -11.33 2.62 1.71
C ALA A 71 -10.23 3.36 0.92
N PHE A 72 -10.52 3.68 -0.33
CA PHE A 72 -9.56 4.15 -1.32
C PHE A 72 -8.69 5.31 -0.84
N GLU A 73 -9.28 6.25 -0.10
CA GLU A 73 -8.62 7.45 0.42
C GLU A 73 -7.93 7.24 1.78
N ASN A 74 -8.20 6.14 2.50
CA ASN A 74 -7.98 6.08 3.95
C ASN A 74 -6.82 5.18 4.41
N SER A 75 -5.99 4.64 3.53
CA SER A 75 -4.95 3.69 3.96
C SER A 75 -3.99 4.28 5.01
N ALA A 76 -3.59 5.54 4.85
CA ALA A 76 -2.73 6.22 5.82
C ALA A 76 -3.45 6.48 7.15
N ALA A 77 -4.72 6.91 7.12
CA ALA A 77 -5.52 7.13 8.33
C ALA A 77 -5.78 5.83 9.08
N THR A 78 -6.13 4.75 8.37
CA THR A 78 -6.33 3.42 8.96
C THR A 78 -5.03 2.90 9.59
N CYS A 79 -3.90 3.01 8.88
CA CYS A 79 -2.60 2.61 9.40
C CYS A 79 -2.20 3.41 10.66
N SER A 80 -2.48 4.71 10.67
CA SER A 80 -2.31 5.57 11.84
C SER A 80 -3.15 5.12 13.03
N GLY A 81 -4.40 4.73 12.77
CA GLY A 81 -5.30 4.20 13.80
C GLY A 81 -4.81 2.88 14.38
N VAL A 82 -4.33 1.96 13.53
CA VAL A 82 -3.76 0.67 13.96
C VAL A 82 -2.52 0.88 14.82
N GLU A 83 -1.60 1.76 14.40
CA GLU A 83 -0.42 2.11 15.20
C GLU A 83 -0.79 2.74 16.53
N ALA A 84 -1.74 3.67 16.55
CA ALA A 84 -2.20 4.32 17.77
C ALA A 84 -2.88 3.32 18.73
N ALA A 85 -3.69 2.41 18.20
CA ALA A 85 -4.32 1.33 18.96
C ALA A 85 -3.26 0.40 19.58
N TYR A 86 -2.26 -0.01 18.80
CA TYR A 86 -1.15 -0.81 19.28
C TYR A 86 -0.46 -0.13 20.47
N LYS A 87 -0.03 1.13 20.31
CA LYS A 87 0.60 1.91 21.39
C LYS A 87 -0.29 2.03 22.62
N SER A 88 -1.58 2.17 22.43
CA SER A 88 -2.55 2.25 23.54
C SER A 88 -2.66 0.92 24.27
N LEU A 89 -2.72 -0.21 23.59
CA LEU A 89 -2.78 -1.53 24.19
C LEU A 89 -1.51 -1.88 24.96
N VAL A 90 -0.33 -1.50 24.44
CA VAL A 90 0.95 -1.63 25.14
C VAL A 90 0.94 -0.81 26.45
N ARG A 91 0.55 0.47 26.38
CA ARG A 91 0.45 1.33 27.58
C ARG A 91 -0.52 0.79 28.64
N GLN A 92 -1.58 0.10 28.22
CA GLN A 92 -2.55 -0.55 29.11
C GLN A 92 -2.05 -1.90 29.64
N GLY A 93 -0.87 -2.36 29.25
CA GLY A 93 -0.33 -3.67 29.65
C GLY A 93 -1.09 -4.87 29.07
N LYS A 94 -1.94 -4.65 28.05
CA LYS A 94 -2.74 -5.71 27.42
C LYS A 94 -1.96 -6.56 26.44
N ILE A 95 -0.92 -6.00 25.83
CA ILE A 95 -0.01 -6.69 24.92
C ILE A 95 1.43 -6.27 25.24
N LYS A 96 2.39 -7.12 24.86
CA LYS A 96 3.81 -6.80 24.97
C LYS A 96 4.21 -5.79 23.92
N ASP A 97 5.19 -4.96 24.24
CA ASP A 97 5.81 -4.07 23.24
C ASP A 97 6.77 -4.88 22.35
N GLU A 98 6.50 -4.92 21.08
CA GLU A 98 7.28 -5.63 20.07
C GLU A 98 7.60 -4.68 18.90
N PRO A 99 8.72 -4.89 18.19
CA PRO A 99 9.13 -4.01 17.09
C PRO A 99 8.30 -4.25 15.82
N ILE A 100 7.00 -3.99 15.88
CA ILE A 100 6.07 -4.15 14.73
C ILE A 100 6.33 -3.08 13.66
N ARG A 101 6.27 -3.50 12.40
CA ARG A 101 6.29 -2.61 11.24
C ARG A 101 4.87 -2.40 10.72
N PHE A 102 4.45 -1.14 10.65
CA PHE A 102 3.18 -0.73 10.05
C PHE A 102 3.44 -0.26 8.62
N ILE A 103 2.81 -0.89 7.64
CA ILE A 103 3.04 -0.64 6.22
C ILE A 103 1.70 -0.35 5.55
N ALA A 104 1.59 0.82 4.93
CA ALA A 104 0.44 1.20 4.13
C ALA A 104 0.79 1.19 2.64
N PHE A 105 -0.07 0.61 1.82
CA PHE A 105 0.03 0.66 0.36
C PHE A 105 -1.09 1.50 -0.23
N GLY A 106 -0.76 2.31 -1.22
CA GLY A 106 -1.72 3.06 -2.05
C GLY A 106 -1.24 3.14 -3.49
N GLY A 107 -2.17 3.15 -4.44
CA GLY A 107 -1.86 3.54 -5.82
C GLY A 107 -1.61 5.04 -5.92
N ASP A 108 -1.24 5.52 -7.09
CA ASP A 108 -1.01 6.94 -7.34
C ASP A 108 -2.25 7.79 -7.10
N GLY A 109 -3.42 7.37 -7.59
CA GLY A 109 -4.68 8.07 -7.30
C GLY A 109 -5.04 8.06 -5.83
N GLY A 110 -4.85 6.93 -5.14
CA GLY A 110 -5.06 6.80 -3.70
C GLY A 110 -4.04 7.55 -2.85
N THR A 111 -2.94 8.01 -3.43
CA THR A 111 -1.86 8.72 -2.75
C THR A 111 -1.88 10.22 -3.04
N TYR A 112 -1.84 10.58 -4.33
CA TYR A 112 -1.65 11.98 -4.74
C TYR A 112 -2.95 12.75 -4.94
N ASP A 113 -4.06 12.03 -5.10
CA ASP A 113 -5.38 12.62 -5.31
C ASP A 113 -6.24 12.41 -4.05
N ILE A 114 -7.10 11.38 -4.06
CA ILE A 114 -8.14 11.20 -3.04
C ILE A 114 -7.58 10.93 -1.63
N GLY A 115 -6.41 10.32 -1.50
CA GLY A 115 -5.81 9.96 -0.21
C GLY A 115 -4.80 10.96 0.34
N LEU A 116 -4.52 12.06 -0.37
CA LEU A 116 -3.49 13.03 0.03
C LEU A 116 -3.77 13.62 1.42
N GLN A 117 -5.01 13.94 1.74
CA GLN A 117 -5.41 14.45 3.04
C GLN A 117 -5.05 13.48 4.18
N SER A 118 -5.39 12.20 4.03
CA SER A 118 -5.10 11.16 5.02
C SER A 118 -3.61 10.98 5.24
N LEU A 119 -2.84 10.99 4.14
CA LEU A 119 -1.39 10.86 4.19
C LEU A 119 -0.75 12.10 4.84
N SER A 120 -1.13 13.30 4.42
CA SER A 120 -0.66 14.56 5.01
C SER A 120 -0.90 14.61 6.51
N GLY A 121 -2.10 14.27 6.96
CA GLY A 121 -2.42 14.23 8.39
C GLY A 121 -1.64 13.15 9.16
N ALA A 122 -1.34 12.02 8.55
CA ALA A 122 -0.51 11.00 9.16
C ALA A 122 0.95 11.46 9.34
N MET A 123 1.48 12.16 8.33
CA MET A 123 2.83 12.74 8.36
C MET A 123 2.93 13.86 9.41
N GLU A 124 1.95 14.77 9.46
CA GLU A 124 1.88 15.84 10.46
C GLU A 124 1.93 15.29 11.90
N ARG A 125 1.19 14.22 12.16
CA ARG A 125 1.16 13.57 13.49
C ARG A 125 2.37 12.70 13.79
N GLY A 126 3.29 12.53 12.84
CA GLY A 126 4.52 11.76 13.03
C GLY A 126 4.30 10.27 13.31
N HIS A 127 3.28 9.67 12.66
CA HIS A 127 3.04 8.24 12.77
C HIS A 127 4.21 7.43 12.19
N ARG A 128 4.64 6.39 12.93
CA ARG A 128 5.74 5.50 12.53
C ARG A 128 5.24 4.40 11.61
N MET A 129 5.04 4.73 10.36
CA MET A 129 4.66 3.78 9.32
C MET A 129 5.50 3.98 8.06
N LEU A 130 5.64 2.93 7.27
CA LEU A 130 6.10 3.01 5.89
C LEU A 130 4.87 3.16 4.99
N TYR A 131 4.81 4.24 4.23
CA TYR A 131 3.82 4.38 3.15
C TYR A 131 4.47 4.09 1.81
N VAL A 132 3.89 3.17 1.05
CA VAL A 132 4.39 2.74 -0.26
C VAL A 132 3.37 3.12 -1.33
N CYS A 133 3.72 4.05 -2.19
CA CYS A 133 2.94 4.37 -3.38
C CYS A 133 3.41 3.49 -4.54
N TYR A 134 2.56 2.55 -5.00
CA TYR A 134 2.79 1.83 -6.24
C TYR A 134 2.20 2.62 -7.41
N ASN A 135 3.00 3.56 -7.92
CA ASN A 135 2.59 4.45 -9.00
C ASN A 135 2.54 3.69 -10.34
N ASN A 136 1.37 3.59 -10.91
CA ASN A 136 1.13 3.04 -12.26
C ASN A 136 0.51 4.09 -13.21
N GLU A 137 0.58 5.38 -12.82
CA GLU A 137 0.28 6.55 -13.62
C GLU A 137 -1.19 6.74 -14.02
N ALA A 138 -2.12 6.01 -13.38
CA ALA A 138 -3.56 6.20 -13.59
C ALA A 138 -4.37 5.50 -12.48
N TYR A 139 -5.68 5.77 -12.42
CA TYR A 139 -6.64 4.92 -11.71
C TYR A 139 -6.85 3.65 -12.56
N MET A 140 -5.90 2.71 -12.48
CA MET A 140 -5.88 1.54 -13.35
C MET A 140 -7.02 0.57 -13.11
N ASN A 141 -7.32 0.28 -11.83
CA ASN A 141 -8.30 -0.73 -11.45
C ASN A 141 -9.71 -0.41 -11.96
N THR A 142 -10.06 0.85 -12.03
CA THR A 142 -11.39 1.33 -12.44
C THR A 142 -11.51 1.59 -13.94
N GLY A 143 -10.45 1.40 -14.72
CA GLY A 143 -10.49 1.54 -16.17
C GLY A 143 -9.67 2.70 -16.72
N ILE A 144 -8.50 2.96 -16.14
CA ILE A 144 -7.48 3.88 -16.68
C ILE A 144 -7.96 5.33 -16.72
N GLN A 145 -8.53 5.83 -15.64
CA GLN A 145 -8.79 7.26 -15.49
C GLN A 145 -7.50 8.02 -15.17
N ARG A 146 -7.45 9.27 -15.56
CA ARG A 146 -6.33 10.16 -15.28
C ARG A 146 -6.15 10.38 -13.79
N SER A 147 -4.95 10.20 -13.28
CA SER A 147 -4.51 10.62 -11.94
C SER A 147 -3.61 11.85 -12.00
N SER A 148 -3.24 12.40 -10.85
CA SER A 148 -2.22 13.46 -10.77
C SER A 148 -0.85 12.97 -11.24
N ALA A 149 -0.54 11.69 -11.10
CA ALA A 149 0.70 11.09 -11.58
C ALA A 149 0.73 10.81 -13.09
N THR A 150 -0.42 10.81 -13.77
CA THR A 150 -0.46 10.58 -15.22
C THR A 150 0.41 11.61 -15.93
N PRO A 151 1.37 11.20 -16.78
CA PRO A 151 2.25 12.12 -17.49
C PRO A 151 1.48 13.09 -18.39
N GLN A 152 2.03 14.29 -18.58
CA GLN A 152 1.46 15.26 -19.51
C GLN A 152 1.46 14.67 -20.92
N GLY A 153 0.36 14.81 -21.63
CA GLY A 153 0.16 14.28 -22.98
C GLY A 153 -0.26 12.81 -23.02
N ALA A 154 -0.20 12.07 -21.91
CA ALA A 154 -0.65 10.68 -21.88
C ALA A 154 -2.18 10.58 -21.94
N SER A 155 -2.69 9.67 -22.77
CA SER A 155 -4.11 9.38 -22.90
C SER A 155 -4.61 8.55 -21.72
N ALA A 156 -5.82 8.85 -21.27
CA ALA A 156 -6.57 8.08 -20.30
C ALA A 156 -8.06 8.14 -20.66
N THR A 157 -8.89 7.29 -20.06
CA THR A 157 -10.34 7.27 -20.35
C THR A 157 -11.04 8.60 -20.06
N THR A 158 -10.55 9.34 -19.07
CA THR A 158 -11.04 10.69 -18.74
C THR A 158 -10.23 11.82 -19.40
N SER A 159 -9.24 11.49 -20.20
CA SER A 159 -8.35 12.42 -20.91
C SER A 159 -7.94 11.79 -22.26
N PRO A 160 -8.90 11.51 -23.17
CA PRO A 160 -8.63 10.71 -24.37
C PRO A 160 -7.70 11.40 -25.37
N VAL A 161 -7.68 12.72 -25.38
CA VAL A 161 -6.76 13.54 -26.22
C VAL A 161 -5.42 13.82 -25.57
N GLY A 162 -5.15 13.20 -24.42
CA GLY A 162 -3.96 13.43 -23.61
C GLY A 162 -4.19 14.38 -22.44
N LYS A 163 -3.45 14.15 -21.34
CA LYS A 163 -3.48 15.03 -20.18
C LYS A 163 -2.89 16.39 -20.54
N VAL A 164 -3.69 17.42 -20.46
CA VAL A 164 -3.24 18.81 -20.63
C VAL A 164 -2.87 19.41 -19.28
N LYS A 165 -1.94 20.37 -19.28
CA LYS A 165 -1.65 21.20 -18.12
C LYS A 165 -2.89 22.05 -17.84
N GLN A 166 -3.49 21.89 -16.67
CA GLN A 166 -4.49 22.83 -16.21
C GLN A 166 -3.75 24.08 -15.76
N GLY A 167 -4.05 25.21 -16.38
CA GLY A 167 -3.50 26.52 -16.05
C GLY A 167 -3.97 27.03 -14.72
#